data_0042536231428cd30d7bf37a04657c00
#
_entry.id   0042536231428cd30d7bf37a04657c00
#
_cell.length_a   1.000
_cell.length_b   1.000
_cell.length_c   1.000
_cell.angle_alpha   90.00
_cell.angle_beta   90.00
_cell.angle_gamma   90.00
#
_symmetry.space_group_name_H-M   'P 1'
#
loop_
_entity.id
_entity.type
_entity.pdbx_description
1 polymer ?
#
loop_
_entity_poly.entity_id
_entity_poly.type
_entity_poly.pdbx_seq_one_letter_code
_entity_poly.pdbx_strand_id
1 'polypeptide(L)'
;LIDQPQHILVVCCLIRNEDNQLLLVKHRYRGWELPQGRVEEGENLIFALSRETLEETGVTICHAKLEMIWSKVSAPSAVIFCFSARYASGDLVPSEETPCVEWCSEEEVLKRVSHPVSRDRIKAMLKTNGTLEFHSYMTGPYRVLN
;
A
#
# COMPACT_ATOMS: atom_id res chain seq x y z
N LEU A 1 7.81 23.77 25.41
CA LEU A 1 7.10 22.63 24.78
C LEU A 1 8.04 21.46 24.66
N ILE A 2 7.51 20.30 24.93
CA ILE A 2 8.22 19.05 24.73
C ILE A 2 7.92 18.58 23.30
N ASP A 3 8.97 18.28 22.54
CA ASP A 3 8.80 17.72 21.21
C ASP A 3 8.15 16.36 21.31
N GLN A 4 7.05 16.18 20.59
CA GLN A 4 6.36 14.91 20.52
C GLN A 4 6.95 14.09 19.36
N PRO A 5 7.17 12.79 19.55
CA PRO A 5 7.53 11.92 18.42
C PRO A 5 6.45 12.02 17.34
N GLN A 6 6.88 12.16 16.10
CA GLN A 6 5.96 12.29 14.98
C GLN A 6 6.25 11.25 13.91
N HIS A 7 5.20 10.56 13.48
CA HIS A 7 5.29 9.58 12.41
C HIS A 7 4.16 9.80 11.43
N ILE A 8 4.48 9.75 10.16
CA ILE A 8 3.46 9.70 9.11
C ILE A 8 2.89 8.29 9.12
N LEU A 9 1.58 8.16 9.23
CA LEU A 9 0.91 6.87 9.16
C LEU A 9 0.38 6.66 7.74
N VAL A 10 0.70 5.52 7.16
CA VAL A 10 0.31 5.16 5.79
C VAL A 10 -0.41 3.82 5.82
N VAL A 11 -1.47 3.70 5.04
CA VAL A 11 -2.14 2.43 4.78
C VAL A 11 -1.91 2.04 3.33
N CYS A 12 -1.75 0.75 3.09
CA CYS A 12 -1.47 0.19 1.78
C CYS A 12 -2.30 -1.09 1.65
N CYS A 13 -2.81 -1.37 0.46
CA CYS A 13 -3.71 -2.51 0.27
C CYS A 13 -3.34 -3.36 -0.94
N LEU A 14 -3.15 -4.66 -0.71
CA LEU A 14 -3.05 -5.63 -1.77
C LEU A 14 -4.44 -6.23 -1.98
N ILE A 15 -5.08 -5.86 -3.08
CA ILE A 15 -6.48 -6.21 -3.36
C ILE A 15 -6.52 -7.28 -4.45
N ARG A 16 -7.24 -8.37 -4.19
CA ARG A 16 -7.45 -9.44 -5.17
C ARG A 16 -8.91 -9.50 -5.59
N ASN A 17 -9.14 -9.73 -6.89
CA ASN A 17 -10.48 -10.01 -7.42
C ASN A 17 -10.71 -11.53 -7.51
N GLU A 18 -11.85 -11.94 -8.07
CA GLU A 18 -12.22 -13.34 -8.22
C GLU A 18 -11.29 -14.13 -9.15
N ASP A 19 -10.67 -13.43 -10.11
CA ASP A 19 -9.69 -14.03 -11.02
C ASP A 19 -8.29 -14.04 -10.44
N ASN A 20 -8.16 -13.73 -9.16
CA ASN A 20 -6.90 -13.67 -8.44
C ASN A 20 -5.91 -12.65 -9.01
N GLN A 21 -6.42 -11.63 -9.68
CA GLN A 21 -5.61 -10.51 -10.14
C GLN A 21 -5.44 -9.49 -9.03
N LEU A 22 -4.35 -8.74 -9.09
CA LEU A 22 -4.01 -7.70 -8.14
C LEU A 22 -4.31 -6.33 -8.72
N LEU A 23 -4.79 -5.42 -7.90
CA LEU A 23 -5.07 -4.05 -8.32
C LEU A 23 -3.82 -3.20 -8.16
N LEU A 24 -3.38 -2.60 -9.26
CA LEU A 24 -2.28 -1.64 -9.27
C LEU A 24 -2.78 -0.27 -9.70
N VAL A 25 -2.16 0.76 -9.13
CA VAL A 25 -2.33 2.15 -9.56
C VAL A 25 -0.99 2.65 -10.08
N LYS A 26 -1.02 3.53 -11.07
CA LYS A 26 0.19 4.20 -11.54
C LYS A 26 0.22 5.60 -10.95
N HIS A 27 1.04 5.79 -9.95
CA HIS A 27 1.24 7.11 -9.36
C HIS A 27 2.01 8.00 -10.35
N ARG A 28 1.63 9.26 -10.40
CA ARG A 28 2.20 10.23 -11.35
C ARG A 28 3.74 10.31 -11.30
N TYR A 29 4.31 10.19 -10.10
CA TYR A 29 5.75 10.36 -9.90
C TYR A 29 6.48 9.06 -9.54
N ARG A 30 5.81 8.13 -8.85
CA ARG A 30 6.46 6.89 -8.37
C ARG A 30 6.26 5.69 -9.29
N GLY A 31 5.37 5.80 -10.27
CA GLY A 31 5.06 4.67 -11.15
C GLY A 31 4.03 3.72 -10.53
N TRP A 32 4.08 2.47 -10.97
CA TRP A 32 3.11 1.46 -10.53
C TRP A 32 3.35 1.04 -9.09
N GLU A 33 2.27 0.99 -8.31
CA GLU A 33 2.31 0.62 -6.90
C GLU A 33 0.95 0.09 -6.44
N LEU A 34 0.88 -0.44 -5.23
CA LEU A 34 -0.39 -0.77 -4.60
C LEU A 34 -1.11 0.52 -4.21
N PRO A 35 -2.45 0.51 -4.17
CA PRO A 35 -3.19 1.63 -3.61
C PRO A 35 -2.69 1.91 -2.19
N GLN A 36 -2.43 3.17 -1.89
CA GLN A 36 -1.92 3.58 -0.60
C GLN A 36 -2.18 5.06 -0.35
N GLY A 37 -2.12 5.46 0.90
CA GLY A 37 -2.24 6.86 1.26
C GLY A 37 -2.08 7.10 2.74
N ARG A 38 -2.06 8.36 3.11
CA ARG A 38 -1.87 8.76 4.51
C ARG A 38 -3.15 8.63 5.30
N VAL A 39 -3.00 8.21 6.55
CA VAL A 39 -4.07 8.27 7.54
C VAL A 39 -4.17 9.72 7.99
N GLU A 40 -5.35 10.29 7.90
CA GLU A 40 -5.59 11.68 8.31
C GLU A 40 -5.93 11.76 9.80
N GLU A 41 -5.76 12.96 10.36
CA GLU A 41 -6.14 13.23 11.74
C GLU A 41 -7.59 12.81 11.98
N GLY A 42 -7.82 12.06 13.05
CA GLY A 42 -9.17 11.61 13.43
C GLY A 42 -9.67 10.37 12.70
N GLU A 43 -8.91 9.84 11.76
CA GLU A 43 -9.27 8.60 11.08
C GLU A 43 -8.71 7.38 11.81
N ASN A 44 -9.50 6.29 11.86
CA ASN A 44 -8.92 4.99 12.20
C ASN A 44 -8.34 4.33 10.92
N LEU A 45 -7.56 3.28 11.10
CA LEU A 45 -6.82 2.64 9.99
C LEU A 45 -7.76 2.04 8.94
N ILE A 46 -8.83 1.39 9.35
CA ILE A 46 -9.74 0.72 8.41
C ILE A 46 -10.52 1.75 7.60
N PHE A 47 -10.94 2.85 8.21
CA PHE A 47 -11.60 3.94 7.50
C PHE A 47 -10.64 4.54 6.46
N ALA A 48 -9.39 4.83 6.86
CA ALA A 48 -8.39 5.39 5.95
C ALA A 48 -8.12 4.44 4.78
N LEU A 49 -8.01 3.14 5.05
CA LEU A 49 -7.80 2.12 4.02
C LEU A 49 -8.93 2.12 2.99
N SER A 50 -10.17 2.11 3.46
CA SER A 50 -11.35 2.12 2.59
C SER A 50 -11.45 3.41 1.79
N ARG A 51 -11.20 4.55 2.42
CA ARG A 51 -11.25 5.87 1.78
C ARG A 51 -10.18 5.99 0.69
N GLU A 52 -8.93 5.67 1.01
CA GLU A 52 -7.82 5.76 0.05
C GLU A 52 -8.03 4.83 -1.14
N THR A 53 -8.48 3.60 -0.88
CA THR A 53 -8.76 2.64 -1.95
C THR A 53 -9.84 3.18 -2.88
N LEU A 54 -10.93 3.69 -2.32
CA LEU A 54 -12.02 4.24 -3.12
C LEU A 54 -11.57 5.47 -3.93
N GLU A 55 -10.84 6.38 -3.29
CA GLU A 55 -10.35 7.60 -3.96
C GLU A 55 -9.39 7.29 -5.11
N GLU A 56 -8.47 6.36 -4.91
CA GLU A 56 -7.44 6.06 -5.90
C GLU A 56 -7.92 5.12 -7.00
N THR A 57 -8.89 4.27 -6.73
CA THR A 57 -9.25 3.19 -7.65
C THR A 57 -10.71 3.11 -8.05
N GLY A 58 -11.62 3.69 -7.28
CA GLY A 58 -13.07 3.53 -7.46
C GLY A 58 -13.64 2.25 -6.85
N VAL A 59 -12.82 1.45 -6.19
CA VAL A 59 -13.19 0.12 -5.70
C VAL A 59 -13.49 0.15 -4.21
N THR A 60 -14.51 -0.61 -3.79
CA THR A 60 -14.74 -0.93 -2.38
C THR A 60 -14.18 -2.32 -2.08
N ILE A 61 -13.70 -2.49 -0.86
CA ILE A 61 -13.02 -3.72 -0.43
C ILE A 61 -13.77 -4.39 0.71
N CYS A 62 -13.48 -5.67 0.89
CA CYS A 62 -13.96 -6.47 2.02
C CYS A 62 -12.86 -7.39 2.51
N HIS A 63 -13.08 -7.99 3.69
CA HIS A 63 -12.14 -8.95 4.28
C HIS A 63 -10.71 -8.41 4.44
N ALA A 64 -10.59 -7.16 4.90
CA ALA A 64 -9.29 -6.56 5.14
C ALA A 64 -8.58 -7.26 6.29
N LYS A 65 -7.30 -7.59 6.06
CA LYS A 65 -6.46 -8.25 7.07
C LYS A 65 -5.10 -7.58 7.07
N LEU A 66 -4.61 -7.22 8.26
CA LEU A 66 -3.26 -6.68 8.40
C LEU A 66 -2.24 -7.83 8.21
N GLU A 67 -1.37 -7.69 7.23
CA GLU A 67 -0.35 -8.69 6.90
C GLU A 67 1.01 -8.32 7.45
N MET A 68 1.39 -7.04 7.40
CA MET A 68 2.70 -6.59 7.87
C MET A 68 2.71 -5.09 8.14
N ILE A 69 3.71 -4.68 8.91
CA ILE A 69 3.97 -3.29 9.21
C ILE A 69 5.41 -2.97 8.82
N TRP A 70 5.59 -1.91 8.03
CA TRP A 70 6.91 -1.41 7.66
C TRP A 70 7.19 -0.12 8.40
N SER A 71 8.33 -0.06 9.09
CA SER A 71 8.78 1.16 9.76
C SER A 71 9.85 1.83 8.91
N LYS A 72 9.57 3.03 8.43
CA LYS A 72 10.59 3.89 7.80
C LYS A 72 11.26 4.67 8.91
N VAL A 73 12.52 4.35 9.18
CA VAL A 73 13.25 4.92 10.32
C VAL A 73 14.06 6.17 9.96
N SER A 74 14.21 6.48 8.68
CA SER A 74 14.82 7.74 8.24
C SER A 74 13.77 8.86 8.20
N ALA A 75 14.22 10.11 8.33
CA ALA A 75 13.32 11.26 8.32
C ALA A 75 12.72 11.51 6.93
N PRO A 76 11.45 11.89 6.80
CA PRO A 76 10.46 11.87 7.86
C PRO A 76 10.04 10.44 8.19
N SER A 77 9.98 10.12 9.49
CA SER A 77 9.61 8.78 9.94
C SER A 77 8.18 8.44 9.56
N ALA A 78 7.95 7.19 9.20
CA ALA A 78 6.62 6.73 8.80
C ALA A 78 6.39 5.29 9.26
N VAL A 79 5.12 4.95 9.45
CA VAL A 79 4.69 3.58 9.73
C VAL A 79 3.69 3.21 8.65
N ILE A 80 3.97 2.14 7.91
CA ILE A 80 3.14 1.70 6.80
C ILE A 80 2.44 0.40 7.20
N PHE A 81 1.13 0.43 7.24
CA PHE A 81 0.27 -0.71 7.56
C PHE A 81 -0.16 -1.36 6.25
N CYS A 82 0.32 -2.56 5.99
CA CYS A 82 0.04 -3.28 4.75
C CYS A 82 -1.06 -4.31 4.96
N PHE A 83 -2.19 -4.08 4.32
CA PHE A 83 -3.36 -4.95 4.39
C PHE A 83 -3.51 -5.75 3.11
N SER A 84 -4.06 -6.95 3.22
CA SER A 84 -4.64 -7.66 2.09
C SER A 84 -6.17 -7.49 2.18
N ALA A 85 -6.83 -7.50 1.03
CA ALA A 85 -8.29 -7.40 0.99
C ALA A 85 -8.83 -8.02 -0.29
N ARG A 86 -10.15 -8.21 -0.34
CA ARG A 86 -10.85 -8.71 -1.51
C ARG A 86 -11.65 -7.58 -2.15
N TYR A 87 -11.74 -7.60 -3.46
CA TYR A 87 -12.64 -6.74 -4.20
C TYR A 87 -14.09 -7.01 -3.79
N ALA A 88 -14.84 -5.97 -3.48
CA ALA A 88 -16.26 -6.08 -3.15
C ALA A 88 -17.15 -5.53 -4.25
N SER A 89 -16.87 -4.32 -4.73
CA SER A 89 -17.67 -3.68 -5.77
C SER A 89 -16.95 -2.46 -6.34
N GLY A 90 -17.52 -1.90 -7.40
CA GLY A 90 -17.07 -0.66 -8.02
C GLY A 90 -16.32 -0.88 -9.31
N ASP A 91 -16.38 0.13 -10.18
CA ASP A 91 -15.63 0.16 -11.43
C ASP A 91 -14.33 0.92 -11.21
N LEU A 92 -13.29 0.56 -11.97
CA LEU A 92 -12.00 1.25 -11.88
C LEU A 92 -12.15 2.69 -12.37
N VAL A 93 -11.79 3.63 -11.50
CA VAL A 93 -11.85 5.07 -11.81
C VAL A 93 -10.49 5.69 -11.48
N PRO A 94 -9.76 6.19 -12.47
CA PRO A 94 -8.49 6.89 -12.23
C PRO A 94 -8.71 8.19 -11.45
N SER A 95 -7.64 8.66 -10.80
CA SER A 95 -7.63 9.96 -10.13
C SER A 95 -6.51 10.82 -10.71
N GLU A 96 -6.43 12.09 -10.27
CA GLU A 96 -5.34 12.97 -10.70
C GLU A 96 -3.97 12.43 -10.27
N GLU A 97 -3.87 11.90 -9.05
CA GLU A 97 -2.62 11.37 -8.54
C GLU A 97 -2.27 10.01 -9.12
N THR A 98 -3.31 9.23 -9.47
CA THR A 98 -3.16 7.88 -10.03
C THR A 98 -3.94 7.77 -11.34
N PRO A 99 -3.37 8.31 -12.44
CA PRO A 99 -4.09 8.38 -13.73
C PRO A 99 -4.35 7.02 -14.39
N CYS A 100 -3.70 5.96 -13.95
CA CYS A 100 -3.93 4.61 -14.46
C CYS A 100 -4.23 3.66 -13.31
N VAL A 101 -5.25 2.81 -13.49
CA VAL A 101 -5.66 1.81 -12.50
C VAL A 101 -5.95 0.54 -13.28
N GLU A 102 -5.33 -0.58 -12.90
CA GLU A 102 -5.48 -1.83 -13.64
C GLU A 102 -5.44 -3.07 -12.76
N TRP A 103 -6.21 -4.09 -13.14
CA TRP A 103 -6.06 -5.43 -12.62
C TRP A 103 -4.93 -6.14 -13.35
N CYS A 104 -4.02 -6.74 -12.61
CA CYS A 104 -2.83 -7.38 -13.17
C CYS A 104 -2.63 -8.76 -12.54
N SER A 105 -2.06 -9.69 -13.31
CA SER A 105 -1.61 -10.96 -12.73
C SER A 105 -0.42 -10.72 -11.81
N GLU A 106 -0.15 -11.64 -10.89
CA GLU A 106 1.03 -11.55 -10.02
C GLU A 106 2.32 -11.38 -10.82
N GLU A 107 2.42 -12.11 -11.94
CA GLU A 107 3.58 -12.04 -12.81
C GLU A 107 3.76 -10.64 -13.41
N GLU A 108 2.68 -10.03 -13.87
CA GLU A 108 2.70 -8.66 -14.40
C GLU A 108 3.07 -7.63 -13.36
N VAL A 109 2.58 -7.79 -12.13
CA VAL A 109 2.88 -6.87 -11.02
C VAL A 109 4.39 -6.73 -10.84
N LEU A 110 5.11 -7.85 -10.76
CA LEU A 110 6.55 -7.84 -10.54
C LEU A 110 7.34 -7.27 -11.73
N LYS A 111 6.78 -7.29 -12.93
CA LYS A 111 7.37 -6.66 -14.11
C LYS A 111 7.15 -5.15 -14.15
N ARG A 112 5.99 -4.69 -13.69
CA ARG A 112 5.59 -3.28 -13.76
C ARG A 112 6.14 -2.42 -12.64
N VAL A 113 6.21 -2.97 -11.43
CA VAL A 113 6.64 -2.21 -10.25
C VAL A 113 8.15 -2.13 -10.23
N SER A 114 8.68 -0.93 -10.46
CA SER A 114 10.12 -0.70 -10.53
C SER A 114 10.69 0.07 -9.33
N HIS A 115 9.86 0.88 -8.66
CA HIS A 115 10.33 1.64 -7.49
C HIS A 115 10.74 0.67 -6.38
N PRO A 116 11.99 0.74 -5.88
CA PRO A 116 12.52 -0.28 -4.98
C PRO A 116 11.70 -0.51 -3.71
N VAL A 117 11.22 0.55 -3.08
CA VAL A 117 10.41 0.47 -1.87
C VAL A 117 9.13 -0.31 -2.15
N SER A 118 8.40 0.07 -3.20
CA SER A 118 7.14 -0.58 -3.59
C SER A 118 7.37 -2.02 -4.00
N ARG A 119 8.45 -2.29 -4.74
CA ARG A 119 8.76 -3.64 -5.22
C ARG A 119 9.04 -4.59 -4.06
N ASP A 120 9.87 -4.19 -3.10
CA ASP A 120 10.20 -5.04 -1.95
C ASP A 120 8.99 -5.29 -1.07
N ARG A 121 8.15 -4.27 -0.89
CA ARG A 121 6.91 -4.38 -0.12
C ARG A 121 5.96 -5.39 -0.76
N ILE A 122 5.76 -5.29 -2.06
CA ILE A 122 4.88 -6.22 -2.79
C ILE A 122 5.43 -7.63 -2.74
N LYS A 123 6.74 -7.80 -2.93
CA LYS A 123 7.38 -9.12 -2.83
C LYS A 123 7.13 -9.76 -1.48
N ALA A 124 7.27 -8.98 -0.40
CA ALA A 124 7.01 -9.46 0.95
C ALA A 124 5.53 -9.87 1.11
N MET A 125 4.62 -9.03 0.61
CA MET A 125 3.19 -9.30 0.67
C MET A 125 2.80 -10.58 -0.07
N LEU A 126 3.43 -10.85 -1.21
CA LEU A 126 3.16 -12.06 -2.00
C LEU A 126 3.69 -13.32 -1.35
N LYS A 127 4.68 -13.21 -0.48
CA LYS A 127 5.33 -14.35 0.18
C LYS A 127 4.82 -14.61 1.60
N THR A 128 3.98 -13.74 2.15
CA THR A 128 3.54 -13.90 3.54
C THR A 128 2.79 -15.21 3.73
N ASN A 129 2.99 -15.82 4.89
CA ASN A 129 2.29 -17.05 5.28
C ASN A 129 1.08 -16.79 6.17
N GLY A 130 0.66 -15.53 6.28
CA GLY A 130 -0.47 -15.14 7.12
C GLY A 130 -0.09 -14.75 8.55
N THR A 131 1.16 -14.92 8.94
CA THR A 131 1.68 -14.42 10.21
C THR A 131 2.03 -12.94 10.04
N LEU A 132 1.66 -12.11 11.02
CA LEU A 132 1.99 -10.69 11.01
C LEU A 132 3.52 -10.50 11.01
N GLU A 133 4.02 -9.75 10.03
CA GLU A 133 5.46 -9.49 9.89
C GLU A 133 5.77 -8.04 10.20
N PHE A 134 6.98 -7.81 10.68
CA PHE A 134 7.51 -6.47 10.94
C PHE A 134 8.79 -6.29 10.16
N HIS A 135 8.84 -5.20 9.38
CA HIS A 135 10.01 -4.85 8.57
C HIS A 135 10.41 -3.42 8.86
N SER A 136 11.67 -3.09 8.61
CA SER A 136 12.14 -1.71 8.71
C SER A 136 13.06 -1.35 7.56
N TYR A 137 13.10 -0.08 7.22
CA TYR A 137 13.92 0.42 6.11
C TYR A 137 14.28 1.89 6.32
N MET A 138 15.20 2.34 5.52
CA MET A 138 15.58 3.74 5.44
C MET A 138 15.66 4.18 3.97
N THR A 139 15.63 5.47 3.74
CA THR A 139 15.83 6.06 2.42
C THR A 139 16.97 7.06 2.48
N GLY A 140 17.54 7.40 1.32
CA GLY A 140 18.65 8.30 1.17
C GLY A 140 19.97 7.82 1.75
N PRO A 141 20.47 6.60 1.37
CA PRO A 141 19.97 5.67 0.35
C PRO A 141 18.92 4.70 0.88
N TYR A 142 18.19 4.08 -0.05
CA TYR A 142 17.24 3.04 0.28
C TYR A 142 17.96 1.78 0.74
N ARG A 143 17.55 1.27 1.89
CA ARG A 143 18.08 0.02 2.43
C ARG A 143 17.07 -0.64 3.36
N VAL A 144 16.82 -1.92 3.15
CA VAL A 144 16.02 -2.71 4.08
C VAL A 144 16.91 -3.12 5.25
N LEU A 145 16.42 -2.93 6.47
CA LEU A 145 17.19 -3.19 7.69
C LEU A 145 16.85 -4.57 8.28
N ASN A 146 15.59 -4.98 8.14
CA ASN A 146 15.15 -6.30 8.59
C ASN A 146 13.78 -6.66 8.04
#